data_4c5c3244704a2fb8afed36a7accdd6a2
#
_entry.id   4c5c3244704a2fb8afed36a7accdd6a2
#
_cell.length_a   1.000
_cell.length_b   1.000
_cell.length_c   1.000
_cell.angle_alpha   90.00
_cell.angle_beta   90.00
_cell.angle_gamma   90.00
#
_symmetry.space_group_name_H-M   'P 1'
#
loop_
_entity.id
_entity.type
_entity.pdbx_description
1 polymer ?
#
loop_
_entity_poly.entity_id
_entity_poly.type
_entity_poly.pdbx_seq_one_letter_code
_entity_poly.pdbx_strand_id
1 'polypeptide(L)'
;MGPLDLLCDGMIAYYEGDPQRIQHFLKVHSLARLIAVSEGIDAHTRFIVEAAAYVHDVGLQPAQAKAMLEELYFPQDVIDRVAFLVGRHQTDTGIDGVDFQILMEQIAL
;
A
#
# COMPACT_ATOMS: atom_id res chain seq x y z
N MET A 1 3.16 16.11 -9.78
CA MET A 1 2.58 14.92 -9.14
C MET A 1 3.53 14.40 -8.10
N GLY A 2 3.03 14.04 -6.93
CA GLY A 2 3.83 13.43 -5.89
C GLY A 2 4.06 11.94 -6.15
N PRO A 3 4.95 11.30 -5.34
CA PRO A 3 5.26 9.89 -5.52
C PRO A 3 4.05 8.96 -5.40
N LEU A 4 3.12 9.27 -4.49
CA LEU A 4 1.90 8.44 -4.34
C LEU A 4 1.00 8.53 -5.56
N ASP A 5 0.91 9.69 -6.20
CA ASP A 5 0.13 9.84 -7.43
C ASP A 5 0.75 9.06 -8.58
N LEU A 6 2.08 9.07 -8.67
CA LEU A 6 2.79 8.28 -9.68
C LEU A 6 2.61 6.79 -9.45
N LEU A 7 2.58 6.37 -8.18
CA LEU A 7 2.33 4.98 -7.84
C LEU A 7 0.91 4.57 -8.22
N CYS A 8 -0.07 5.43 -7.95
CA CYS A 8 -1.45 5.19 -8.34
C CYS A 8 -1.57 5.01 -9.86
N ASP A 9 -0.97 5.91 -10.64
CA ASP A 9 -0.96 5.79 -12.10
C ASP A 9 -0.31 4.49 -12.55
N GLY A 10 0.81 4.12 -11.95
CA GLY A 10 1.50 2.87 -12.25
C GLY A 10 0.64 1.64 -11.98
N MET A 11 -0.10 1.67 -10.87
CA MET A 11 -1.01 0.56 -10.52
C MET A 11 -2.19 0.47 -11.48
N ILE A 12 -2.75 1.60 -11.89
CA ILE A 12 -3.83 1.62 -12.88
C ILE A 12 -3.36 1.04 -14.20
N ALA A 13 -2.16 1.41 -14.64
CA ALA A 13 -1.59 0.86 -15.87
C ALA A 13 -1.30 -0.64 -15.74
N TYR A 14 -0.81 -1.07 -14.59
CA TYR A 14 -0.50 -2.48 -14.34
C TYR A 14 -1.76 -3.37 -14.44
N TYR A 15 -2.89 -2.87 -13.93
CA TYR A 15 -4.15 -3.61 -13.96
C TYR A 15 -5.10 -3.12 -15.04
N GLU A 16 -4.57 -2.56 -16.11
CA GLU A 16 -5.39 -2.13 -17.25
C GLU A 16 -6.22 -3.31 -17.77
N GLY A 17 -7.52 -3.06 -17.91
CA GLY A 17 -8.45 -4.11 -18.33
C GLY A 17 -9.10 -4.87 -17.18
N ASP A 18 -8.74 -4.56 -15.93
CA ASP A 18 -9.33 -5.17 -14.74
C ASP A 18 -9.92 -4.11 -13.83
N PRO A 19 -11.09 -3.57 -14.14
CA PRO A 19 -11.68 -2.47 -13.36
C PRO A 19 -12.01 -2.86 -11.93
N GLN A 20 -12.30 -4.12 -11.65
CA GLN A 20 -12.60 -4.57 -10.28
C GLN A 20 -11.40 -4.44 -9.38
N ARG A 21 -10.21 -4.82 -9.87
CA ARG A 21 -8.97 -4.67 -9.09
C ARG A 21 -8.60 -3.21 -8.89
N ILE A 22 -8.77 -2.40 -9.94
CA ILE A 22 -8.50 -0.97 -9.84
C ILE A 22 -9.39 -0.34 -8.78
N GLN A 23 -10.69 -0.62 -8.80
CA GLN A 23 -11.62 -0.11 -7.81
C GLN A 23 -11.27 -0.58 -6.41
N HIS A 24 -10.83 -1.83 -6.27
CA HIS A 24 -10.46 -2.39 -4.98
C HIS A 24 -9.28 -1.66 -4.35
N PHE A 25 -8.16 -1.50 -5.07
CA PHE A 25 -7.01 -0.86 -4.45
C PHE A 25 -7.23 0.64 -4.22
N LEU A 26 -8.04 1.30 -5.07
CA LEU A 26 -8.41 2.70 -4.83
C LEU A 26 -9.26 2.84 -3.57
N LYS A 27 -10.20 1.93 -3.36
CA LYS A 27 -11.03 1.92 -2.15
C LYS A 27 -10.18 1.68 -0.91
N VAL A 28 -9.31 0.67 -0.93
CA VAL A 28 -8.45 0.36 0.21
C VAL A 28 -7.54 1.53 0.54
N HIS A 29 -6.94 2.15 -0.47
CA HIS A 29 -6.11 3.33 -0.26
C HIS A 29 -6.89 4.48 0.37
N SER A 30 -8.06 4.79 -0.16
CA SER A 30 -8.87 5.91 0.34
C SER A 30 -9.26 5.70 1.80
N LEU A 31 -9.67 4.48 2.16
CA LEU A 31 -10.06 4.15 3.54
C LEU A 31 -8.86 4.15 4.47
N ALA A 32 -7.74 3.61 4.04
CA ALA A 32 -6.52 3.59 4.84
C ALA A 32 -6.03 5.02 5.13
N ARG A 33 -6.06 5.88 4.13
CA ARG A 33 -5.70 7.29 4.29
C ARG A 33 -6.64 7.99 5.26
N LEU A 34 -7.94 7.77 5.12
CA LEU A 34 -8.93 8.38 6.01
C LEU A 34 -8.70 7.97 7.47
N ILE A 35 -8.46 6.69 7.72
CA ILE A 35 -8.18 6.19 9.07
C ILE A 35 -6.89 6.80 9.60
N ALA A 36 -5.83 6.82 8.81
CA ALA A 36 -4.55 7.38 9.24
C ALA A 36 -4.67 8.86 9.60
N VAL A 37 -5.38 9.64 8.80
CA VAL A 37 -5.61 11.06 9.06
C VAL A 37 -6.47 11.23 10.32
N SER A 38 -7.53 10.46 10.45
CA SER A 38 -8.47 10.56 11.58
C SER A 38 -7.79 10.22 12.91
N GLU A 39 -6.85 9.28 12.91
CA GLU A 39 -6.14 8.87 14.11
C GLU A 39 -4.88 9.68 14.39
N GLY A 40 -4.58 10.69 13.56
CA GLY A 40 -3.42 11.55 13.76
C GLY A 40 -2.09 10.86 13.56
N ILE A 41 -2.04 9.87 12.66
CA ILE A 41 -0.82 9.13 12.36
C ILE A 41 0.19 10.07 11.69
N ASP A 42 1.46 9.96 12.07
CA ASP A 42 2.51 10.82 11.54
C ASP A 42 2.63 10.68 10.01
N ALA A 43 3.15 11.73 9.37
CA ALA A 43 3.22 11.80 7.91
C ALA A 43 4.05 10.66 7.30
N HIS A 44 5.14 10.27 7.95
CA HIS A 44 6.00 9.19 7.45
C HIS A 44 5.26 7.84 7.47
N THR A 45 4.62 7.51 8.59
CA THR A 45 3.85 6.28 8.72
C THR A 45 2.66 6.28 7.77
N ARG A 46 1.98 7.42 7.64
CA ARG A 46 0.87 7.55 6.69
C ARG A 46 1.32 7.31 5.25
N PHE A 47 2.50 7.82 4.88
CA PHE A 47 3.06 7.61 3.55
C PHE A 47 3.26 6.12 3.27
N ILE A 48 3.80 5.39 4.25
CA ILE A 48 3.98 3.93 4.15
C ILE A 48 2.64 3.21 3.99
N VAL A 49 1.64 3.58 4.82
CA VAL A 49 0.30 2.98 4.76
C VAL A 49 -0.33 3.21 3.40
N GLU A 50 -0.25 4.42 2.86
CA GLU A 50 -0.84 4.73 1.57
C GLU A 50 -0.17 3.96 0.44
N ALA A 51 1.17 3.87 0.45
CA ALA A 51 1.91 3.11 -0.56
C ALA A 51 1.56 1.61 -0.47
N ALA A 52 1.52 1.06 0.74
CA ALA A 52 1.18 -0.34 0.96
C ALA A 52 -0.25 -0.64 0.49
N ALA A 53 -1.18 0.28 0.75
CA ALA A 53 -2.57 0.11 0.34
C ALA A 53 -2.71 -0.01 -1.18
N TYR A 54 -1.91 0.74 -1.94
CA TYR A 54 -1.93 0.62 -3.39
C TYR A 54 -1.39 -0.71 -3.90
N VAL A 55 -0.35 -1.25 -3.27
CA VAL A 55 0.38 -2.41 -3.80
C VAL A 55 0.08 -3.73 -3.10
N HIS A 56 -0.85 -3.76 -2.15
CA HIS A 56 -1.10 -4.97 -1.35
C HIS A 56 -1.94 -6.03 -2.07
N ASP A 57 -2.45 -5.77 -3.24
CA ASP A 57 -3.37 -6.67 -3.95
C ASP A 57 -2.78 -8.09 -4.04
N VAL A 58 -3.68 -9.09 -3.88
CA VAL A 58 -3.31 -10.51 -3.84
C VAL A 58 -2.60 -11.00 -5.10
N GLY A 59 -2.80 -10.33 -6.23
CA GLY A 59 -2.14 -10.68 -7.49
C GLY A 59 -0.71 -10.15 -7.61
N LEU A 60 -0.28 -9.28 -6.69
CA LEU A 60 1.02 -8.63 -6.76
C LEU A 60 1.98 -9.25 -5.74
N GLN A 61 3.07 -9.80 -6.23
CA GLN A 61 4.09 -10.38 -5.36
C GLN A 61 4.93 -9.28 -4.70
N PRO A 62 5.47 -9.52 -3.48
CA PRO A 62 6.31 -8.52 -2.81
C PRO A 62 7.48 -8.02 -3.67
N ALA A 63 8.09 -8.89 -4.48
CA ALA A 63 9.18 -8.49 -5.37
C ALA A 63 8.71 -7.51 -6.44
N GLN A 64 7.50 -7.68 -6.96
CA GLN A 64 6.91 -6.77 -7.95
C GLN A 64 6.59 -5.42 -7.33
N ALA A 65 6.02 -5.42 -6.12
CA ALA A 65 5.75 -4.20 -5.38
C ALA A 65 7.04 -3.42 -5.13
N LYS A 66 8.07 -4.11 -4.70
CA LYS A 66 9.38 -3.51 -4.46
C LYS A 66 9.95 -2.88 -5.73
N ALA A 67 9.88 -3.59 -6.85
CA ALA A 67 10.37 -3.10 -8.13
C ALA A 67 9.65 -1.83 -8.57
N MET A 68 8.34 -1.78 -8.41
CA MET A 68 7.56 -0.57 -8.75
C MET A 68 7.98 0.63 -7.92
N LEU A 69 8.18 0.43 -6.61
CA LEU A 69 8.59 1.51 -5.73
C LEU A 69 10.02 1.98 -6.05
N GLU A 70 10.90 1.06 -6.39
CA GLU A 70 12.27 1.40 -6.80
C GLU A 70 12.28 2.22 -8.08
N GLU A 71 11.48 1.85 -9.06
CA GLU A 71 11.36 2.60 -10.33
C GLU A 71 10.86 4.02 -10.12
N LEU A 72 10.03 4.23 -9.09
CA LEU A 72 9.49 5.55 -8.78
C LEU A 72 10.33 6.32 -7.76
N TYR A 73 11.51 5.79 -7.42
CA TYR A 73 12.48 6.44 -6.52
C TYR A 73 11.95 6.70 -5.12
N PHE A 74 11.14 5.79 -4.59
CA PHE A 74 10.70 5.88 -3.20
C PHE A 74 11.91 5.72 -2.26
N PRO A 75 11.88 6.35 -1.07
CA PRO A 75 12.95 6.15 -0.09
C PRO A 75 13.10 4.67 0.29
N GLN A 76 14.32 4.22 0.52
CA GLN A 76 14.61 2.81 0.75
C GLN A 76 13.91 2.27 2.00
N ASP A 77 13.83 3.05 3.07
CA ASP A 77 13.13 2.63 4.29
C ASP A 77 11.64 2.40 4.03
N VAL A 78 11.02 3.22 3.18
CA VAL A 78 9.63 3.05 2.77
C VAL A 78 9.47 1.78 1.94
N ILE A 79 10.36 1.57 0.98
CA ILE A 79 10.33 0.37 0.12
C ILE A 79 10.42 -0.89 0.97
N ASP A 80 11.36 -0.93 1.91
CA ASP A 80 11.57 -2.10 2.77
C ASP A 80 10.36 -2.37 3.64
N ARG A 81 9.77 -1.34 4.23
CA ARG A 81 8.59 -1.52 5.10
C ARG A 81 7.37 -1.95 4.29
N VAL A 82 7.14 -1.34 3.13
CA VAL A 82 6.01 -1.70 2.26
C VAL A 82 6.15 -3.16 1.80
N ALA A 83 7.33 -3.56 1.36
CA ALA A 83 7.57 -4.94 0.92
C ALA A 83 7.32 -5.93 2.06
N PHE A 84 7.74 -5.59 3.28
CA PHE A 84 7.48 -6.39 4.46
C PHE A 84 5.98 -6.53 4.74
N LEU A 85 5.25 -5.43 4.71
CA LEU A 85 3.81 -5.42 4.97
C LEU A 85 3.05 -6.23 3.91
N VAL A 86 3.38 -6.05 2.64
CA VAL A 86 2.73 -6.78 1.55
C VAL A 86 3.01 -8.27 1.66
N GLY A 87 4.22 -8.66 2.02
CA GLY A 87 4.57 -10.06 2.16
C GLY A 87 3.93 -10.75 3.35
N ARG A 88 3.47 -10.00 4.34
CA ARG A 88 2.99 -10.56 5.60
C ARG A 88 1.48 -10.44 5.81
N HIS A 89 0.77 -9.69 4.98
CA HIS A 89 -0.66 -9.45 5.22
C HIS A 89 -1.49 -10.74 5.23
N GLN A 90 -1.01 -11.81 4.62
CA GLN A 90 -1.72 -13.09 4.58
C GLN A 90 -1.40 -13.99 5.77
N THR A 91 -0.31 -13.76 6.46
CA THR A 91 0.10 -14.60 7.60
C THR A 91 -0.39 -14.09 8.94
N ASP A 92 -0.53 -12.79 9.08
CA ASP A 92 -1.11 -12.10 10.24
C ASP A 92 -0.59 -12.61 11.58
N THR A 93 0.71 -12.84 11.69
CA THR A 93 1.29 -13.32 12.95
C THR A 93 2.48 -12.47 13.36
N GLY A 94 2.42 -11.95 14.59
CA GLY A 94 3.55 -11.31 15.24
C GLY A 94 4.03 -10.03 14.60
N ILE A 95 3.20 -9.34 13.82
CA ILE A 95 3.56 -8.08 13.19
C ILE A 95 3.03 -6.92 14.00
N ASP A 96 3.93 -6.08 14.50
CA ASP A 96 3.58 -4.88 15.22
C ASP A 96 3.65 -3.66 14.31
N GLY A 97 2.89 -2.65 14.68
CA GLY A 97 2.90 -1.37 14.00
C GLY A 97 1.52 -0.94 13.56
N VAL A 98 1.26 0.36 13.71
CA VAL A 98 -0.03 0.93 13.35
C VAL A 98 -0.26 0.87 11.85
N ASP A 99 0.80 0.93 11.04
CA ASP A 99 0.71 0.80 9.59
C ASP A 99 0.14 -0.56 9.19
N PHE A 100 0.61 -1.64 9.84
CA PHE A 100 0.09 -2.98 9.58
C PHE A 100 -1.37 -3.10 10.02
N GLN A 101 -1.70 -2.58 11.19
CA GLN A 101 -3.08 -2.62 11.70
C GLN A 101 -4.05 -1.93 10.77
N ILE A 102 -3.71 -0.73 10.29
CA ILE A 102 -4.57 0.01 9.38
C ILE A 102 -4.76 -0.76 8.08
N LEU A 103 -3.68 -1.31 7.53
CA LEU A 103 -3.74 -2.08 6.29
C LEU A 103 -4.66 -3.30 6.45
N MET A 104 -4.49 -4.04 7.54
CA MET A 104 -5.29 -5.25 7.80
C MET A 104 -6.77 -4.94 8.01
N GLU A 105 -7.10 -3.83 8.66
CA GLU A 105 -8.49 -3.40 8.82
C GLU A 105 -9.17 -3.20 7.47
N GLN A 106 -8.47 -2.66 6.48
CA GLN A 106 -9.03 -2.43 5.15
C GLN A 106 -9.18 -3.71 4.35
N ILE A 107 -8.26 -4.65 4.52
CA ILE A 107 -8.35 -5.94 3.84
C ILE A 107 -9.57 -6.73 4.32
N ALA A 108 -9.94 -6.59 5.60
CA ALA A 108 -11.09 -7.28 6.19
C ALA A 108 -12.43 -6.73 5.69
N LEU A 109 -12.43 -5.56 5.08
CA LEU A 109 -13.65 -4.98 4.52
C LEU A 109 -13.93 -5.52 3.12
#